data_446269e0eafee66a20cfcfa450562bec
#
_entry.id   446269e0eafee66a20cfcfa450562bec
#
_cell.length_a   1.000
_cell.length_b   1.000
_cell.length_c   1.000
_cell.angle_alpha   90.00
_cell.angle_beta   90.00
_cell.angle_gamma   90.00
#
_symmetry.space_group_name_H-M   'P 1'
#
loop_
_entity.id
_entity.type
_entity.pdbx_description
1 polymer ?
#
loop_
_entity_poly.entity_id
_entity_poly.type
_entity_poly.pdbx_seq_one_letter_code
_entity_poly.pdbx_strand_id
1 'polypeptide(L)'
;MRPRLLDEQEATEKRTFYSADMDAAFDAAGFYRILQPRMFGGYEFDIATFYKVIIEIARGCPSTGWCLSLAAAHSLQAGALFDEQAQREMFGADGNFRAATRDTPRGTARKVDGGYLVNGTWDYCSGIPWSTHLMAGAMVEKNTDGTIEFDQFSGRQLLLVLRRDQFEQLHDWGHMLGLRGSGSHSVRVENAFVPDHMLHNVNLLDIDVSQGTVGGRLHGNPMYAGRQVGFFGAELASIAVGTAKAMLDEYERIITTKKTTFAPHVLRATVGDYQRSLGQAMGMVDAAEAIVLQVGALYMEYCRANANGEQPFTREMDYRLDQMAIQAGFLAWQAADVLVRTSGSSPMANGARMQRYLRDLTQYRTHMAASNWELMATTTAQFHLQAYLD
;
A
#
# COMPACT_ATOMS: atom_id res chain seq x y z
N MET A 1 -15.03 5.57 13.28
CA MET A 1 -13.56 5.51 13.10
C MET A 1 -12.97 6.85 12.69
N ARG A 2 -13.37 7.50 11.56
CA ARG A 2 -12.79 8.74 11.04
C ARG A 2 -12.64 9.89 12.06
N PRO A 3 -13.65 10.28 12.87
CA PRO A 3 -13.46 11.37 13.86
C PRO A 3 -12.31 11.11 14.81
N ARG A 4 -12.22 9.89 15.34
CA ARG A 4 -11.13 9.49 16.24
C ARG A 4 -9.76 9.57 15.57
N LEU A 5 -9.64 9.14 14.30
CA LEU A 5 -8.41 9.24 13.51
C LEU A 5 -7.98 10.72 13.34
N LEU A 6 -8.94 11.62 13.05
CA LEU A 6 -8.70 13.06 12.92
C LEU A 6 -8.17 13.69 14.23
N ASP A 7 -8.64 13.23 15.36
CA ASP A 7 -8.24 13.76 16.68
C ASP A 7 -6.86 13.22 17.11
N GLU A 8 -6.52 11.98 16.70
CA GLU A 8 -5.25 11.34 17.06
C GLU A 8 -4.07 11.67 16.11
N GLN A 9 -4.28 12.39 14.97
CA GLN A 9 -3.24 12.61 13.94
C GLN A 9 -1.92 13.14 14.51
N GLU A 10 -1.95 14.15 15.37
CA GLU A 10 -0.74 14.75 15.95
C GLU A 10 -0.03 13.77 16.89
N ALA A 11 -0.77 13.05 17.71
CA ALA A 11 -0.23 12.04 18.61
C ALA A 11 0.37 10.85 17.82
N THR A 12 -0.27 10.46 16.74
CA THR A 12 0.22 9.42 15.82
C THR A 12 1.54 9.84 15.17
N GLU A 13 1.64 11.09 14.69
CA GLU A 13 2.88 11.61 14.11
C GLU A 13 4.03 11.67 15.14
N LYS A 14 3.74 12.08 16.37
CA LYS A 14 4.73 12.14 17.47
C LYS A 14 5.20 10.75 17.91
N ARG A 15 4.30 9.78 17.96
CA ARG A 15 4.59 8.40 18.35
C ARG A 15 5.22 7.58 17.19
N THR A 16 5.12 8.10 15.98
CA THR A 16 5.54 7.47 14.71
C THR A 16 4.64 6.35 14.18
N PHE A 17 3.59 5.98 14.90
CA PHE A 17 2.56 4.99 14.51
C PHE A 17 1.26 5.21 15.29
N TYR A 18 0.14 4.62 14.86
CA TYR A 18 -1.15 4.73 15.57
C TYR A 18 -1.14 4.03 16.93
N SER A 19 -2.10 4.39 17.79
CA SER A 19 -2.15 3.91 19.18
C SER A 19 -2.54 2.44 19.30
N ALA A 20 -2.20 1.80 20.43
CA ALA A 20 -2.67 0.46 20.76
C ALA A 20 -4.21 0.36 20.80
N ASP A 21 -4.87 1.42 21.28
CA ASP A 21 -6.33 1.48 21.28
C ASP A 21 -6.91 1.56 19.86
N MET A 22 -6.20 2.18 18.92
CA MET A 22 -6.59 2.20 17.51
C MET A 22 -6.35 0.83 16.86
N ASP A 23 -5.24 0.18 17.16
CA ASP A 23 -4.95 -1.19 16.73
C ASP A 23 -6.04 -2.17 17.19
N ALA A 24 -6.38 -2.13 18.47
CA ALA A 24 -7.46 -2.94 19.04
C ALA A 24 -8.82 -2.64 18.38
N ALA A 25 -9.09 -1.37 18.07
CA ALA A 25 -10.32 -0.98 17.38
C ALA A 25 -10.39 -1.48 15.94
N PHE A 26 -9.26 -1.50 15.22
CA PHE A 26 -9.17 -2.09 13.87
C PHE A 26 -9.34 -3.60 13.89
N ASP A 27 -8.73 -4.27 14.84
CA ASP A 27 -8.86 -5.71 15.02
C ASP A 27 -10.31 -6.10 15.35
N ALA A 28 -10.91 -5.46 16.34
CA ALA A 28 -12.31 -5.69 16.73
C ALA A 28 -13.31 -5.40 15.60
N ALA A 29 -13.01 -4.44 14.72
CA ALA A 29 -13.81 -4.14 13.53
C ALA A 29 -13.50 -5.05 12.33
N GLY A 30 -12.50 -5.91 12.43
CA GLY A 30 -12.11 -6.87 11.40
C GLY A 30 -11.38 -6.26 10.19
N PHE A 31 -10.82 -5.04 10.29
CA PHE A 31 -10.19 -4.38 9.16
C PHE A 31 -8.94 -5.09 8.64
N TYR A 32 -8.21 -5.81 9.49
CA TYR A 32 -7.08 -6.62 9.04
C TYR A 32 -7.48 -7.85 8.24
N ARG A 33 -8.75 -8.28 8.34
CA ARG A 33 -9.29 -9.52 7.75
C ARG A 33 -10.05 -9.30 6.45
N ILE A 34 -10.07 -8.07 5.90
CA ILE A 34 -10.89 -7.71 4.73
C ILE A 34 -10.57 -8.61 3.52
N LEU A 35 -9.29 -8.84 3.24
CA LEU A 35 -8.80 -9.63 2.10
C LEU A 35 -8.27 -11.02 2.51
N GLN A 36 -8.33 -11.35 3.79
CA GLN A 36 -7.86 -12.63 4.30
C GLN A 36 -8.80 -13.76 3.86
N PRO A 37 -8.25 -14.98 3.56
CA PRO A 37 -9.07 -16.12 3.18
C PRO A 37 -10.06 -16.53 4.27
N ARG A 38 -11.29 -16.88 3.88
CA ARG A 38 -12.35 -17.35 4.80
C ARG A 38 -11.95 -18.58 5.59
N MET A 39 -11.15 -19.46 4.98
CA MET A 39 -10.59 -20.63 5.66
C MET A 39 -9.86 -20.27 6.96
N PHE A 40 -9.33 -19.05 7.06
CA PHE A 40 -8.60 -18.53 8.21
C PHE A 40 -9.34 -17.38 8.91
N GLY A 41 -10.66 -17.33 8.80
CA GLY A 41 -11.51 -16.33 9.49
C GLY A 41 -11.54 -14.95 8.82
N GLY A 42 -11.11 -14.84 7.57
CA GLY A 42 -11.18 -13.62 6.77
C GLY A 42 -12.55 -13.42 6.11
N TYR A 43 -12.73 -12.25 5.51
CA TYR A 43 -14.02 -11.86 4.89
C TYR A 43 -14.03 -12.02 3.37
N GLU A 44 -12.88 -12.00 2.71
CA GLU A 44 -12.76 -12.06 1.26
C GLU A 44 -13.66 -11.02 0.57
N PHE A 45 -13.65 -9.78 1.07
CA PHE A 45 -14.37 -8.70 0.40
C PHE A 45 -13.72 -8.39 -0.95
N ASP A 46 -14.54 -7.88 -1.89
CA ASP A 46 -14.01 -7.49 -3.18
C ASP A 46 -13.01 -6.32 -3.06
N ILE A 47 -12.13 -6.23 -4.06
CA ILE A 47 -11.00 -5.29 -4.05
C ILE A 47 -11.49 -3.82 -4.03
N ALA A 48 -12.57 -3.48 -4.75
CA ALA A 48 -13.11 -2.12 -4.73
C ALA A 48 -13.64 -1.75 -3.33
N THR A 49 -14.24 -2.69 -2.59
CA THR A 49 -14.65 -2.49 -1.20
C THR A 49 -13.45 -2.24 -0.29
N PHE A 50 -12.37 -3.00 -0.47
CA PHE A 50 -11.13 -2.76 0.27
C PHE A 50 -10.60 -1.33 0.01
N TYR A 51 -10.51 -0.89 -1.25
CA TYR A 51 -10.05 0.46 -1.58
C TYR A 51 -10.95 1.55 -0.97
N LYS A 52 -12.28 1.37 -0.96
CA LYS A 52 -13.20 2.31 -0.28
C LYS A 52 -12.88 2.45 1.21
N VAL A 53 -12.60 1.34 1.89
CA VAL A 53 -12.23 1.36 3.31
C VAL A 53 -10.92 2.14 3.49
N ILE A 54 -9.90 1.86 2.68
CA ILE A 54 -8.61 2.55 2.77
C ILE A 54 -8.74 4.04 2.50
N ILE A 55 -9.52 4.45 1.49
CA ILE A 55 -9.82 5.86 1.22
C ILE A 55 -10.40 6.55 2.45
N GLU A 56 -11.39 5.97 3.13
CA GLU A 56 -12.03 6.58 4.30
C GLU A 56 -11.11 6.59 5.54
N ILE A 57 -10.25 5.60 5.73
CA ILE A 57 -9.25 5.61 6.81
C ILE A 57 -8.18 6.68 6.54
N ALA A 58 -7.67 6.76 5.31
CA ALA A 58 -6.69 7.77 4.91
C ALA A 58 -7.26 9.20 4.98
N ARG A 59 -8.56 9.39 4.68
CA ARG A 59 -9.28 10.65 4.90
C ARG A 59 -9.32 11.06 6.37
N GLY A 60 -9.27 10.09 7.30
CA GLY A 60 -9.11 10.34 8.73
C GLY A 60 -7.66 10.62 9.15
N CYS A 61 -6.72 9.80 8.66
CA CYS A 61 -5.28 9.93 8.92
C CYS A 61 -4.49 9.19 7.82
N PRO A 62 -3.79 9.90 6.92
CA PRO A 62 -3.05 9.27 5.82
C PRO A 62 -2.01 8.25 6.28
N SER A 63 -1.23 8.59 7.31
CA SER A 63 -0.21 7.69 7.89
C SER A 63 -0.81 6.41 8.44
N THR A 64 -1.96 6.49 9.12
CA THR A 64 -2.68 5.30 9.63
C THR A 64 -3.30 4.50 8.47
N GLY A 65 -3.84 5.17 7.46
CA GLY A 65 -4.32 4.54 6.24
C GLY A 65 -3.21 3.74 5.55
N TRP A 66 -1.99 4.29 5.48
CA TRP A 66 -0.81 3.63 4.95
C TRP A 66 -0.50 2.31 5.68
N CYS A 67 -0.48 2.34 7.02
CA CYS A 67 -0.20 1.14 7.82
C CYS A 67 -1.28 0.06 7.64
N LEU A 68 -2.55 0.46 7.74
CA LEU A 68 -3.67 -0.49 7.68
C LEU A 68 -3.79 -1.12 6.29
N SER A 69 -3.60 -0.33 5.23
CA SER A 69 -3.71 -0.83 3.87
C SER A 69 -2.72 -1.95 3.61
N LEU A 70 -1.43 -1.72 3.90
CA LEU A 70 -0.39 -2.72 3.73
C LEU A 70 -0.63 -3.96 4.60
N ALA A 71 -0.95 -3.77 5.89
CA ALA A 71 -1.21 -4.90 6.79
C ALA A 71 -2.36 -5.79 6.31
N ALA A 72 -3.41 -5.21 5.71
CA ALA A 72 -4.55 -5.95 5.17
C ALA A 72 -4.28 -6.52 3.77
N ALA A 73 -3.58 -5.77 2.89
CA ALA A 73 -3.28 -6.19 1.52
C ALA A 73 -2.35 -7.40 1.46
N HIS A 74 -1.39 -7.49 2.37
CA HIS A 74 -0.46 -8.62 2.41
C HIS A 74 -1.14 -9.96 2.77
N SER A 75 -2.35 -9.93 3.34
CA SER A 75 -3.17 -11.15 3.50
C SER A 75 -3.59 -11.73 2.15
N LEU A 76 -3.88 -10.89 1.14
CA LEU A 76 -4.14 -11.35 -0.22
C LEU A 76 -2.87 -11.96 -0.84
N GLN A 77 -1.72 -11.31 -0.68
CA GLN A 77 -0.44 -11.83 -1.20
C GLN A 77 -0.08 -13.17 -0.58
N ALA A 78 -0.16 -13.29 0.75
CA ALA A 78 0.08 -14.53 1.46
C ALA A 78 -0.90 -15.63 1.02
N GLY A 79 -2.20 -15.30 0.96
CA GLY A 79 -3.25 -16.21 0.53
C GLY A 79 -3.13 -16.66 -0.94
N ALA A 80 -2.54 -15.82 -1.82
CA ALA A 80 -2.39 -16.14 -3.23
C ALA A 80 -1.15 -17.02 -3.54
N LEU A 81 -0.03 -16.75 -2.88
CA LEU A 81 1.29 -17.27 -3.28
C LEU A 81 1.75 -18.49 -2.49
N PHE A 82 1.36 -18.62 -1.22
CA PHE A 82 1.87 -19.66 -0.34
C PHE A 82 0.94 -20.88 -0.30
N ASP A 83 1.51 -22.05 -0.02
CA ASP A 83 0.75 -23.29 0.11
C ASP A 83 -0.07 -23.35 1.42
N GLU A 84 -0.90 -24.38 1.57
CA GLU A 84 -1.78 -24.52 2.71
C GLU A 84 -1.00 -24.64 4.04
N GLN A 85 0.15 -25.33 4.05
CA GLN A 85 0.97 -25.47 5.24
C GLN A 85 1.48 -24.10 5.71
N ALA A 86 2.07 -23.34 4.82
CA ALA A 86 2.56 -21.99 5.12
C ALA A 86 1.42 -21.07 5.58
N GLN A 87 0.28 -21.10 4.88
CA GLN A 87 -0.88 -20.30 5.26
C GLN A 87 -1.44 -20.65 6.63
N ARG A 88 -1.50 -21.93 7.01
CA ARG A 88 -1.89 -22.36 8.35
C ARG A 88 -0.96 -21.84 9.43
N GLU A 89 0.34 -21.80 9.17
CA GLU A 89 1.32 -21.25 10.10
C GLU A 89 1.23 -19.71 10.19
N MET A 90 1.09 -19.02 9.05
CA MET A 90 0.99 -17.55 8.99
C MET A 90 -0.28 -17.02 9.62
N PHE A 91 -1.43 -17.55 9.24
CA PHE A 91 -2.72 -17.07 9.74
C PHE A 91 -3.04 -17.58 11.14
N GLY A 92 -2.46 -18.72 11.56
CA GLY A 92 -2.71 -19.33 12.85
C GLY A 92 -4.17 -19.74 13.07
N ALA A 93 -4.48 -20.15 14.28
CA ALA A 93 -5.84 -20.57 14.65
C ALA A 93 -6.81 -19.38 14.83
N ASP A 94 -6.29 -18.21 15.15
CA ASP A 94 -7.04 -16.97 15.43
C ASP A 94 -7.17 -16.04 14.22
N GLY A 95 -6.51 -16.35 13.11
CA GLY A 95 -6.50 -15.53 11.90
C GLY A 95 -5.78 -14.20 12.08
N ASN A 96 -4.88 -14.06 13.04
CA ASN A 96 -4.18 -12.82 13.33
C ASN A 96 -2.92 -12.67 12.48
N PHE A 97 -3.10 -12.33 11.22
CA PHE A 97 -1.99 -12.06 10.29
C PHE A 97 -1.95 -10.58 9.91
N ARG A 98 -0.83 -9.93 10.16
CA ARG A 98 -0.51 -8.56 9.78
C ARG A 98 0.95 -8.53 9.40
N ALA A 99 1.26 -8.29 8.14
CA ALA A 99 2.64 -8.28 7.69
C ALA A 99 3.06 -6.88 7.23
N ALA A 100 4.18 -6.39 7.74
CA ALA A 100 4.95 -5.37 7.04
C ALA A 100 5.70 -6.02 5.89
N THR A 101 5.99 -5.27 4.83
CA THR A 101 6.70 -5.83 3.67
C THR A 101 7.81 -4.90 3.19
N ARG A 102 8.89 -5.53 2.76
CA ARG A 102 9.95 -4.91 1.98
C ARG A 102 10.45 -5.89 0.92
N ASP A 103 9.85 -5.83 -0.27
CA ASP A 103 10.13 -6.77 -1.36
C ASP A 103 11.52 -6.59 -1.97
N THR A 104 12.05 -5.35 -1.95
CA THR A 104 13.40 -5.10 -2.44
C THR A 104 14.41 -5.89 -1.61
N PRO A 105 15.25 -6.73 -2.22
CA PRO A 105 16.19 -7.56 -1.48
C PRO A 105 17.25 -6.70 -0.80
N ARG A 106 17.22 -6.70 0.53
CA ARG A 106 18.17 -6.00 1.41
C ARG A 106 18.93 -6.95 2.31
N GLY A 107 18.62 -8.24 2.23
CA GLY A 107 19.26 -9.29 3.00
C GLY A 107 19.71 -10.44 2.14
N THR A 108 20.36 -11.40 2.78
CA THR A 108 20.84 -12.64 2.17
C THR A 108 20.17 -13.86 2.79
N ALA A 109 20.02 -14.90 1.99
CA ALA A 109 19.47 -16.18 2.40
C ALA A 109 20.44 -17.30 1.99
N ARG A 110 21.06 -17.96 2.97
CA ARG A 110 21.97 -19.08 2.76
C ARG A 110 21.23 -20.40 2.92
N LYS A 111 21.25 -21.24 1.89
CA LYS A 111 20.61 -22.56 1.94
C LYS A 111 21.22 -23.45 3.02
N VAL A 112 20.35 -24.06 3.81
CA VAL A 112 20.66 -25.09 4.81
C VAL A 112 19.66 -26.22 4.69
N ASP A 113 19.83 -27.28 5.48
CA ASP A 113 18.87 -28.39 5.45
C ASP A 113 17.45 -27.92 5.89
N GLY A 114 16.45 -28.20 5.06
CA GLY A 114 15.05 -27.86 5.29
C GLY A 114 14.67 -26.38 5.15
N GLY A 115 15.60 -25.48 4.77
CA GLY A 115 15.29 -24.05 4.67
C GLY A 115 16.48 -23.16 4.38
N TYR A 116 16.43 -21.95 4.92
CA TYR A 116 17.49 -20.93 4.76
C TYR A 116 17.80 -20.24 6.07
N LEU A 117 19.07 -19.87 6.26
CA LEU A 117 19.47 -18.90 7.27
C LEU A 117 19.50 -17.51 6.64
N VAL A 118 18.74 -16.59 7.25
CA VAL A 118 18.49 -15.26 6.73
C VAL A 118 19.16 -14.21 7.59
N ASN A 119 19.84 -13.28 6.93
CA ASN A 119 20.49 -12.12 7.56
C ASN A 119 20.20 -10.87 6.76
N GLY A 120 20.02 -9.73 7.44
CA GLY A 120 19.88 -8.45 6.76
C GLY A 120 19.24 -7.37 7.61
N THR A 121 19.16 -6.19 7.00
CA THR A 121 18.42 -5.04 7.55
C THR A 121 17.54 -4.47 6.44
N TRP A 122 16.24 -4.44 6.69
CA TRP A 122 15.24 -3.89 5.77
C TRP A 122 14.72 -2.58 6.32
N ASP A 123 14.85 -1.52 5.54
CA ASP A 123 14.30 -0.19 5.79
C ASP A 123 12.85 -0.09 5.27
N TYR A 124 12.13 0.92 5.73
CA TYR A 124 10.75 1.22 5.27
C TYR A 124 9.74 0.08 5.49
N CYS A 125 9.86 -0.68 6.59
CA CYS A 125 8.90 -1.72 6.95
C CYS A 125 7.63 -1.09 7.55
N SER A 126 6.77 -0.52 6.71
CA SER A 126 5.59 0.23 7.13
C SER A 126 4.62 -0.62 7.97
N GLY A 127 4.16 -0.05 9.09
CA GLY A 127 3.25 -0.73 10.01
C GLY A 127 3.91 -1.78 10.91
N ILE A 128 5.25 -1.92 10.90
CA ILE A 128 5.96 -2.94 11.67
C ILE A 128 5.66 -2.96 13.18
N PRO A 129 5.35 -1.82 13.86
CA PRO A 129 5.02 -1.87 15.30
C PRO A 129 3.85 -2.78 15.66
N TRP A 130 2.89 -2.96 14.75
CA TRP A 130 1.70 -3.81 14.95
C TRP A 130 1.69 -5.07 14.09
N SER A 131 2.78 -5.32 13.36
CA SER A 131 2.89 -6.52 12.51
C SER A 131 3.22 -7.76 13.33
N THR A 132 2.56 -8.86 12.99
CA THR A 132 2.86 -10.21 13.51
C THR A 132 3.93 -10.90 12.69
N HIS A 133 4.08 -10.48 11.43
CA HIS A 133 5.02 -11.02 10.45
C HIS A 133 5.74 -9.92 9.68
N LEU A 134 6.87 -10.26 9.09
CA LEU A 134 7.57 -9.49 8.08
C LEU A 134 7.67 -10.32 6.81
N MET A 135 7.24 -9.75 5.69
CA MET A 135 7.50 -10.31 4.35
C MET A 135 8.70 -9.56 3.77
N ALA A 136 9.78 -10.25 3.48
CA ALA A 136 11.05 -9.62 3.11
C ALA A 136 11.67 -10.23 1.86
N GLY A 137 12.20 -9.37 0.98
CA GLY A 137 13.02 -9.80 -0.14
C GLY A 137 14.44 -10.12 0.29
N ALA A 138 14.98 -11.25 -0.13
CA ALA A 138 16.39 -11.62 0.10
C ALA A 138 17.02 -12.23 -1.13
N MET A 139 18.33 -12.02 -1.30
CA MET A 139 19.12 -12.67 -2.34
C MET A 139 19.66 -14.01 -1.84
N VAL A 140 19.62 -15.04 -2.67
CA VAL A 140 20.19 -16.34 -2.35
C VAL A 140 21.70 -16.29 -2.50
N GLU A 141 22.44 -16.67 -1.43
CA GLU A 141 23.88 -16.85 -1.50
C GLU A 141 24.21 -18.03 -2.45
N LYS A 142 25.05 -17.79 -3.46
CA LYS A 142 25.38 -18.81 -4.46
C LYS A 142 26.39 -19.85 -4.01
N ASN A 143 27.30 -19.48 -3.08
CA ASN A 143 28.42 -20.31 -2.65
C ASN A 143 28.48 -20.49 -1.15
N THR A 144 29.05 -21.61 -0.71
CA THR A 144 29.29 -21.93 0.70
C THR A 144 30.39 -21.07 1.35
N ASP A 145 31.11 -20.28 0.56
CA ASP A 145 32.18 -19.38 1.00
C ASP A 145 31.68 -17.93 1.32
N GLY A 146 30.37 -17.69 1.21
CA GLY A 146 29.77 -16.39 1.51
C GLY A 146 29.94 -15.36 0.40
N THR A 147 30.43 -15.74 -0.78
CA THR A 147 30.50 -14.82 -1.94
C THR A 147 29.09 -14.55 -2.45
N ILE A 148 28.65 -13.30 -2.30
CA ILE A 148 27.36 -12.82 -2.81
C ILE A 148 27.60 -12.21 -4.18
N GLU A 149 27.14 -12.85 -5.25
CA GLU A 149 26.98 -12.16 -6.52
C GLU A 149 25.69 -11.31 -6.45
N PHE A 150 25.87 -10.05 -6.13
CA PHE A 150 24.81 -9.04 -6.21
C PHE A 150 24.53 -8.67 -7.67
N ASP A 151 23.69 -9.43 -8.31
CA ASP A 151 22.97 -8.93 -9.46
C ASP A 151 21.48 -8.91 -9.13
N GLN A 152 20.98 -7.72 -8.82
CA GLN A 152 19.56 -7.50 -8.49
C GLN A 152 18.62 -7.86 -9.67
N PHE A 153 19.15 -8.07 -10.88
CA PHE A 153 18.38 -8.38 -12.07
C PHE A 153 18.51 -9.85 -12.51
N SER A 154 19.56 -10.55 -12.15
CA SER A 154 19.82 -11.94 -12.53
C SER A 154 20.00 -12.89 -11.34
N GLY A 155 20.10 -12.38 -10.12
CA GLY A 155 20.18 -13.19 -8.91
C GLY A 155 18.82 -13.79 -8.53
N ARG A 156 18.83 -15.01 -7.98
CA ARG A 156 17.60 -15.62 -7.46
C ARG A 156 17.15 -14.84 -6.21
N GLN A 157 16.00 -14.18 -6.31
CA GLN A 157 15.35 -13.47 -5.22
C GLN A 157 14.29 -14.35 -4.59
N LEU A 158 14.24 -14.33 -3.26
CA LEU A 158 13.18 -14.97 -2.48
C LEU A 158 12.33 -13.90 -1.79
N LEU A 159 11.02 -14.09 -1.80
CA LEU A 159 10.12 -13.49 -0.83
C LEU A 159 9.98 -14.47 0.33
N LEU A 160 10.35 -14.07 1.53
CA LEU A 160 10.31 -14.90 2.73
C LEU A 160 9.44 -14.28 3.80
N VAL A 161 8.85 -15.12 4.64
CA VAL A 161 7.99 -14.70 5.74
C VAL A 161 8.68 -15.03 7.06
N LEU A 162 8.86 -14.00 7.88
CA LEU A 162 9.47 -14.07 9.21
C LEU A 162 8.38 -13.79 10.26
N ARG A 163 8.38 -14.56 11.36
CA ARG A 163 7.52 -14.30 12.51
C ARG A 163 8.10 -13.18 13.38
N ARG A 164 7.26 -12.58 14.21
CA ARG A 164 7.61 -11.44 15.08
C ARG A 164 8.83 -11.71 15.97
N ASP A 165 9.05 -12.95 16.40
CA ASP A 165 10.16 -13.35 17.25
C ASP A 165 11.49 -13.52 16.51
N GLN A 166 11.49 -13.44 15.18
CA GLN A 166 12.67 -13.64 14.33
C GLN A 166 13.35 -12.34 13.90
N PHE A 167 12.81 -11.18 14.28
CA PHE A 167 13.37 -9.89 13.90
C PHE A 167 13.29 -8.83 15.00
N GLU A 168 14.21 -7.88 14.94
CA GLU A 168 14.29 -6.71 15.81
C GLU A 168 13.84 -5.45 15.05
N GLN A 169 12.94 -4.66 15.64
CA GLN A 169 12.57 -3.33 15.15
C GLN A 169 13.56 -2.29 15.67
N LEU A 170 14.11 -1.43 14.78
CA LEU A 170 15.20 -0.50 15.13
C LEU A 170 14.72 0.89 15.63
N HIS A 171 13.41 1.17 15.67
CA HIS A 171 12.84 2.42 16.18
C HIS A 171 13.42 3.72 15.59
N ASP A 172 13.70 3.73 14.29
CA ASP A 172 14.41 4.79 13.55
C ASP A 172 13.51 5.63 12.63
N TRP A 173 12.17 5.52 12.73
CA TRP A 173 11.22 6.28 11.90
C TRP A 173 10.82 7.61 12.55
N GLY A 174 10.32 8.58 11.74
CA GLY A 174 9.69 9.83 12.23
C GLY A 174 10.30 11.13 11.71
N HIS A 175 11.47 11.09 11.07
CA HIS A 175 12.18 12.28 10.55
C HIS A 175 11.97 12.54 9.07
N MET A 176 11.09 11.80 8.42
CA MET A 176 10.73 12.05 7.02
C MET A 176 9.87 13.31 6.87
N LEU A 177 9.74 13.80 5.63
CA LEU A 177 8.90 14.96 5.33
C LEU A 177 7.45 14.71 5.71
N GLY A 178 6.87 13.60 5.29
CA GLY A 178 5.49 13.17 5.54
C GLY A 178 5.40 11.70 5.93
N LEU A 179 4.17 11.19 6.09
CA LEU A 179 3.87 9.83 6.55
C LEU A 179 4.63 9.46 7.84
N ARG A 180 4.86 10.44 8.70
CA ARG A 180 5.65 10.27 9.93
C ARG A 180 5.01 9.29 10.91
N GLY A 181 3.70 9.12 10.83
CA GLY A 181 2.94 8.17 11.65
C GLY A 181 2.77 6.78 11.02
N SER A 182 3.51 6.44 9.95
CA SER A 182 3.38 5.16 9.24
C SER A 182 4.14 4.01 9.87
N GLY A 183 4.89 4.25 10.95
CA GLY A 183 5.65 3.19 11.63
C GLY A 183 6.60 2.43 10.72
N SER A 184 7.19 3.10 9.72
CA SER A 184 8.03 2.46 8.71
C SER A 184 9.47 2.26 9.20
N HIS A 185 9.61 1.76 10.43
CA HIS A 185 10.90 1.49 11.05
C HIS A 185 11.68 0.43 10.27
N SER A 186 12.99 0.49 10.38
CA SER A 186 13.88 -0.58 9.91
C SER A 186 13.78 -1.82 10.81
N VAL A 187 14.05 -2.97 10.20
CA VAL A 187 14.04 -4.27 10.84
C VAL A 187 15.39 -4.95 10.62
N ARG A 188 15.97 -5.51 11.66
CA ARG A 188 17.16 -6.35 11.63
C ARG A 188 16.81 -7.82 11.85
N VAL A 189 17.41 -8.69 11.05
CA VAL A 189 17.33 -10.14 11.17
C VAL A 189 18.74 -10.71 11.24
N GLU A 190 19.00 -11.55 12.22
CA GLU A 190 20.30 -12.19 12.43
C GLU A 190 20.13 -13.71 12.55
N ASN A 191 20.67 -14.45 11.58
CA ASN A 191 20.67 -15.92 11.53
C ASN A 191 19.29 -16.55 11.77
N ALA A 192 18.22 -15.92 11.28
CA ALA A 192 16.88 -16.48 11.40
C ALA A 192 16.70 -17.66 10.44
N PHE A 193 16.27 -18.79 10.97
CA PHE A 193 15.91 -19.94 10.15
C PHE A 193 14.50 -19.74 9.58
N VAL A 194 14.39 -19.83 8.25
CA VAL A 194 13.11 -19.79 7.52
C VAL A 194 12.97 -21.10 6.75
N PRO A 195 11.94 -21.93 7.06
CA PRO A 195 11.74 -23.20 6.41
C PRO A 195 11.28 -23.03 4.95
N ASP A 196 11.54 -24.06 4.12
CA ASP A 196 11.30 -24.00 2.67
C ASP A 196 9.85 -23.62 2.28
N HIS A 197 8.83 -24.00 3.07
CA HIS A 197 7.44 -23.64 2.80
C HIS A 197 7.10 -22.17 3.11
N MET A 198 7.92 -21.47 3.90
CA MET A 198 7.74 -20.05 4.23
C MET A 198 8.48 -19.12 3.26
N LEU A 199 8.81 -19.61 2.07
CA LEU A 199 9.48 -18.86 1.02
C LEU A 199 8.71 -18.99 -0.29
N HIS A 200 8.77 -17.93 -1.08
CA HIS A 200 8.31 -17.96 -2.46
C HIS A 200 9.40 -17.39 -3.39
N ASN A 201 9.70 -18.14 -4.46
CA ASN A 201 10.63 -17.69 -5.48
C ASN A 201 9.85 -16.84 -6.49
N VAL A 202 9.61 -15.56 -6.16
CA VAL A 202 8.78 -14.70 -6.98
C VAL A 202 9.43 -13.32 -7.18
N ASN A 203 9.36 -12.87 -8.41
CA ASN A 203 9.45 -11.45 -8.72
C ASN A 203 8.02 -10.91 -8.83
N LEU A 204 7.60 -10.03 -7.92
CA LEU A 204 6.25 -9.48 -7.90
C LEU A 204 5.86 -8.76 -9.19
N LEU A 205 6.84 -8.18 -9.89
CA LEU A 205 6.64 -7.55 -11.19
C LEU A 205 6.35 -8.57 -12.30
N ASP A 206 6.58 -9.86 -12.04
CA ASP A 206 6.53 -10.93 -13.03
C ASP A 206 5.90 -12.22 -12.53
N ILE A 207 4.86 -12.12 -11.69
CA ILE A 207 4.12 -13.31 -11.25
C ILE A 207 3.44 -13.96 -12.46
N ASP A 208 3.77 -15.21 -12.74
CA ASP A 208 3.04 -15.99 -13.74
C ASP A 208 1.79 -16.62 -13.11
N VAL A 209 0.63 -16.24 -13.63
CA VAL A 209 -0.67 -16.75 -13.18
C VAL A 209 -1.37 -17.58 -14.28
N SER A 210 -0.70 -17.89 -15.38
CA SER A 210 -1.27 -18.60 -16.52
C SER A 210 -1.79 -20.01 -16.17
N GLN A 211 -1.17 -20.67 -15.17
CA GLN A 211 -1.59 -21.95 -14.63
C GLN A 211 -2.41 -21.81 -13.34
N GLY A 212 -2.92 -20.60 -13.05
CA GLY A 212 -3.51 -20.25 -11.78
C GLY A 212 -2.47 -20.15 -10.65
N THR A 213 -2.88 -19.69 -9.49
CA THR A 213 -2.06 -19.61 -8.28
C THR A 213 -2.35 -20.76 -7.33
N VAL A 214 -1.47 -20.98 -6.36
CA VAL A 214 -1.72 -21.94 -5.26
C VAL A 214 -2.98 -21.55 -4.51
N GLY A 215 -3.11 -20.26 -4.14
CA GLY A 215 -4.25 -19.76 -3.38
C GLY A 215 -5.56 -19.76 -4.16
N GLY A 216 -5.53 -19.47 -5.46
CA GLY A 216 -6.72 -19.55 -6.31
C GLY A 216 -7.34 -20.96 -6.28
N ARG A 217 -6.51 -22.00 -6.33
CA ARG A 217 -6.95 -23.40 -6.22
C ARG A 217 -7.39 -23.78 -4.81
N LEU A 218 -6.64 -23.32 -3.79
CA LEU A 218 -6.91 -23.68 -2.38
C LEU A 218 -8.22 -23.08 -1.90
N HIS A 219 -8.48 -21.81 -2.20
CA HIS A 219 -9.62 -21.07 -1.68
C HIS A 219 -10.83 -21.07 -2.62
N GLY A 220 -10.67 -21.46 -3.88
CA GLY A 220 -11.73 -21.38 -4.89
C GLY A 220 -12.24 -19.96 -5.15
N ASN A 221 -11.49 -18.94 -4.71
CA ASN A 221 -11.84 -17.53 -4.90
C ASN A 221 -10.90 -16.89 -5.93
N PRO A 222 -11.44 -16.38 -7.05
CA PRO A 222 -10.64 -15.76 -8.12
C PRO A 222 -9.75 -14.61 -7.64
N MET A 223 -10.10 -13.94 -6.54
CA MET A 223 -9.31 -12.84 -5.97
C MET A 223 -7.84 -13.21 -5.75
N TYR A 224 -7.56 -14.47 -5.40
CA TYR A 224 -6.21 -14.98 -5.16
C TYR A 224 -5.50 -15.48 -6.43
N ALA A 225 -6.15 -15.43 -7.59
CA ALA A 225 -5.62 -15.94 -8.86
C ALA A 225 -5.02 -14.85 -9.76
N GLY A 226 -4.88 -13.62 -9.26
CA GLY A 226 -4.44 -12.46 -10.04
C GLY A 226 -2.94 -12.14 -9.92
N ARG A 227 -2.47 -11.35 -10.89
CA ARG A 227 -1.20 -10.61 -10.80
C ARG A 227 -1.37 -9.49 -9.77
N GLN A 228 -0.29 -8.87 -9.29
CA GLN A 228 -0.39 -8.03 -8.09
C GLN A 228 0.13 -6.59 -8.27
N VAL A 229 0.72 -6.22 -9.41
CA VAL A 229 1.28 -4.88 -9.62
C VAL A 229 0.18 -3.81 -9.59
N GLY A 230 -0.86 -3.98 -10.39
CA GLY A 230 -1.99 -3.05 -10.43
C GLY A 230 -2.78 -3.01 -9.13
N PHE A 231 -2.89 -4.15 -8.44
CA PHE A 231 -3.52 -4.21 -7.11
C PHE A 231 -2.79 -3.33 -6.09
N PHE A 232 -1.48 -3.51 -5.92
CA PHE A 232 -0.70 -2.72 -4.97
C PHE A 232 -0.57 -1.25 -5.39
N GLY A 233 -0.48 -0.96 -6.70
CA GLY A 233 -0.50 0.42 -7.19
C GLY A 233 -1.77 1.16 -6.79
N ALA A 234 -2.94 0.54 -6.96
CA ALA A 234 -4.23 1.14 -6.61
C ALA A 234 -4.49 1.17 -5.09
N GLU A 235 -3.97 0.20 -4.34
CA GLU A 235 -3.96 0.25 -2.88
C GLU A 235 -3.29 1.54 -2.39
N LEU A 236 -2.07 1.82 -2.86
CA LEU A 236 -1.34 3.02 -2.46
C LEU A 236 -1.97 4.30 -3.01
N ALA A 237 -2.53 4.29 -4.23
CA ALA A 237 -3.28 5.41 -4.78
C ALA A 237 -4.54 5.72 -3.96
N SER A 238 -5.17 4.72 -3.34
CA SER A 238 -6.32 4.89 -2.43
C SER A 238 -5.98 5.82 -1.26
N ILE A 239 -4.75 5.76 -0.76
CA ILE A 239 -4.27 6.62 0.32
C ILE A 239 -4.13 8.07 -0.17
N ALA A 240 -3.61 8.26 -1.38
CA ALA A 240 -3.51 9.60 -1.98
C ALA A 240 -4.90 10.22 -2.21
N VAL A 241 -5.86 9.43 -2.71
CA VAL A 241 -7.26 9.86 -2.88
C VAL A 241 -7.88 10.22 -1.52
N GLY A 242 -7.73 9.37 -0.50
CA GLY A 242 -8.24 9.64 0.85
C GLY A 242 -7.62 10.90 1.46
N THR A 243 -6.32 11.13 1.23
CA THR A 243 -5.62 12.35 1.67
C THR A 243 -6.16 13.59 0.95
N ALA A 244 -6.40 13.53 -0.35
CA ALA A 244 -6.99 14.63 -1.11
C ALA A 244 -8.43 14.93 -0.66
N LYS A 245 -9.24 13.91 -0.32
CA LYS A 245 -10.57 14.09 0.32
C LYS A 245 -10.45 14.80 1.68
N ALA A 246 -9.45 14.45 2.50
CA ALA A 246 -9.19 15.15 3.76
C ALA A 246 -8.80 16.62 3.55
N MET A 247 -8.06 16.91 2.47
CA MET A 247 -7.74 18.29 2.09
C MET A 247 -8.96 19.06 1.60
N LEU A 248 -9.89 18.43 0.89
CA LEU A 248 -11.18 19.03 0.54
C LEU A 248 -11.99 19.39 1.79
N ASP A 249 -12.14 18.47 2.75
CA ASP A 249 -12.86 18.71 4.01
C ASP A 249 -12.24 19.90 4.78
N GLU A 250 -10.92 19.95 4.87
CA GLU A 250 -10.21 21.02 5.56
C GLU A 250 -10.31 22.36 4.81
N TYR A 251 -10.26 22.34 3.49
CA TYR A 251 -10.42 23.54 2.66
C TYR A 251 -11.82 24.12 2.78
N GLU A 252 -12.86 23.27 2.72
CA GLU A 252 -14.23 23.68 2.95
C GLU A 252 -14.41 24.33 4.33
N ARG A 253 -13.85 23.73 5.38
CA ARG A 253 -13.83 24.32 6.72
C ARG A 253 -13.14 25.70 6.72
N ILE A 254 -12.02 25.86 6.02
CA ILE A 254 -11.29 27.12 5.93
C ILE A 254 -12.13 28.20 5.26
N ILE A 255 -12.70 27.92 4.08
CA ILE A 255 -13.42 28.95 3.32
C ILE A 255 -14.77 29.33 3.94
N THR A 256 -15.41 28.41 4.65
CA THR A 256 -16.70 28.66 5.34
C THR A 256 -16.53 29.36 6.69
N THR A 257 -15.32 29.39 7.26
CA THR A 257 -15.08 30.03 8.57
C THR A 257 -14.21 31.29 8.50
N LYS A 258 -13.36 31.42 7.46
CA LYS A 258 -12.44 32.56 7.33
C LYS A 258 -12.94 33.59 6.31
N LYS A 259 -12.67 34.87 6.62
CA LYS A 259 -12.93 36.02 5.72
C LYS A 259 -11.72 36.28 4.82
N THR A 260 -11.97 37.04 3.74
CA THR A 260 -10.92 37.59 2.86
C THR A 260 -9.99 38.52 3.61
N THR A 261 -8.72 38.56 3.23
CA THR A 261 -7.71 39.44 3.84
C THR A 261 -7.93 40.90 3.43
N PHE A 262 -8.37 41.14 2.20
CA PHE A 262 -8.63 42.48 1.67
C PHE A 262 -10.14 42.76 1.67
N ALA A 263 -10.49 44.07 1.71
CA ALA A 263 -11.88 44.53 1.63
C ALA A 263 -12.53 44.14 0.26
N PRO A 264 -13.83 43.84 0.27
CA PRO A 264 -14.73 43.71 1.44
C PRO A 264 -14.40 42.44 2.23
N HIS A 265 -14.38 42.50 3.56
CA HIS A 265 -14.06 41.36 4.44
C HIS A 265 -15.24 40.42 4.56
N VAL A 266 -15.48 39.64 3.49
CA VAL A 266 -16.55 38.65 3.35
C VAL A 266 -16.04 37.22 3.58
N LEU A 267 -16.95 36.28 3.85
CA LEU A 267 -16.57 34.85 3.92
C LEU A 267 -15.95 34.41 2.60
N ARG A 268 -14.85 33.67 2.67
CA ARG A 268 -14.16 33.16 1.48
C ARG A 268 -15.06 32.31 0.60
N ALA A 269 -15.97 31.54 1.21
CA ALA A 269 -16.96 30.71 0.51
C ALA A 269 -17.91 31.49 -0.41
N THR A 270 -18.06 32.83 -0.24
CA THR A 270 -18.89 33.70 -1.10
C THR A 270 -18.11 34.32 -2.26
N VAL A 271 -16.83 34.01 -2.41
CA VAL A 271 -15.95 34.60 -3.44
C VAL A 271 -15.64 33.57 -4.50
N GLY A 272 -15.84 33.95 -5.78
CA GLY A 272 -15.75 33.06 -6.94
C GLY A 272 -14.41 32.32 -7.09
N ASP A 273 -13.28 32.94 -6.69
CA ASP A 273 -11.96 32.29 -6.77
C ASP A 273 -11.82 31.08 -5.85
N TYR A 274 -12.33 31.17 -4.62
CA TYR A 274 -12.34 30.02 -3.69
C TYR A 274 -13.33 28.95 -4.12
N GLN A 275 -14.50 29.35 -4.63
CA GLN A 275 -15.52 28.43 -5.17
C GLN A 275 -14.98 27.66 -6.39
N ARG A 276 -14.26 28.34 -7.30
CA ARG A 276 -13.62 27.72 -8.46
C ARG A 276 -12.57 26.70 -8.02
N SER A 277 -11.69 27.06 -7.08
CA SER A 277 -10.67 26.15 -6.56
C SER A 277 -11.28 24.90 -5.91
N LEU A 278 -12.33 25.07 -5.11
CA LEU A 278 -13.07 23.96 -4.52
C LEU A 278 -13.66 23.05 -5.60
N GLY A 279 -14.40 23.62 -6.56
CA GLY A 279 -15.04 22.86 -7.63
C GLY A 279 -14.07 22.11 -8.53
N GLN A 280 -12.93 22.72 -8.87
CA GLN A 280 -11.86 22.03 -9.61
C GLN A 280 -11.29 20.84 -8.82
N ALA A 281 -10.98 21.05 -7.55
CA ALA A 281 -10.42 19.98 -6.71
C ALA A 281 -11.43 18.84 -6.49
N MET A 282 -12.73 19.15 -6.30
CA MET A 282 -13.79 18.15 -6.21
C MET A 282 -13.80 17.24 -7.46
N GLY A 283 -13.83 17.84 -8.67
CA GLY A 283 -13.83 17.06 -9.91
C GLY A 283 -12.61 16.15 -10.07
N MET A 284 -11.41 16.65 -9.67
CA MET A 284 -10.18 15.85 -9.72
C MET A 284 -10.22 14.68 -8.70
N VAL A 285 -10.69 14.91 -7.48
CA VAL A 285 -10.75 13.88 -6.43
C VAL A 285 -11.82 12.84 -6.76
N ASP A 286 -12.98 13.25 -7.25
CA ASP A 286 -14.05 12.34 -7.67
C ASP A 286 -13.58 11.44 -8.84
N ALA A 287 -12.86 12.01 -9.81
CA ALA A 287 -12.27 11.24 -10.91
C ALA A 287 -11.22 10.28 -10.41
N ALA A 288 -10.34 10.70 -9.49
CA ALA A 288 -9.31 9.84 -8.90
C ALA A 288 -9.91 8.66 -8.14
N GLU A 289 -10.95 8.89 -7.34
CA GLU A 289 -11.68 7.83 -6.64
C GLU A 289 -12.34 6.85 -7.64
N ALA A 290 -13.01 7.36 -8.65
CA ALA A 290 -13.64 6.54 -9.69
C ALA A 290 -12.62 5.64 -10.40
N ILE A 291 -11.42 6.15 -10.71
CA ILE A 291 -10.34 5.37 -11.32
C ILE A 291 -9.90 4.24 -10.39
N VAL A 292 -9.61 4.52 -9.13
CA VAL A 292 -9.17 3.50 -8.16
C VAL A 292 -10.21 2.39 -8.00
N LEU A 293 -11.48 2.75 -7.88
CA LEU A 293 -12.57 1.77 -7.76
C LEU A 293 -12.72 0.93 -9.03
N GLN A 294 -12.53 1.55 -10.21
CA GLN A 294 -12.55 0.83 -11.48
C GLN A 294 -11.37 -0.14 -11.61
N VAL A 295 -10.17 0.22 -11.12
CA VAL A 295 -9.04 -0.72 -11.05
C VAL A 295 -9.42 -1.95 -10.23
N GLY A 296 -10.05 -1.78 -9.07
CA GLY A 296 -10.51 -2.90 -8.25
C GLY A 296 -11.53 -3.80 -8.96
N ALA A 297 -12.48 -3.20 -9.71
CA ALA A 297 -13.47 -3.94 -10.48
C ALA A 297 -12.83 -4.73 -11.64
N LEU A 298 -11.94 -4.10 -12.42
CA LEU A 298 -11.22 -4.74 -13.52
C LEU A 298 -10.28 -5.83 -13.02
N TYR A 299 -9.59 -5.62 -11.91
CA TYR A 299 -8.77 -6.66 -11.28
C TYR A 299 -9.61 -7.92 -11.02
N MET A 300 -10.77 -7.79 -10.39
CA MET A 300 -11.67 -8.92 -10.13
C MET A 300 -12.22 -9.56 -11.40
N GLU A 301 -12.48 -8.77 -12.44
CA GLU A 301 -12.88 -9.27 -13.77
C GLU A 301 -11.78 -10.14 -14.39
N TYR A 302 -10.54 -9.62 -14.43
CA TYR A 302 -9.40 -10.34 -14.99
C TYR A 302 -9.06 -11.60 -14.20
N CYS A 303 -9.16 -11.55 -12.87
CA CYS A 303 -8.99 -12.73 -12.02
C CYS A 303 -10.04 -13.83 -12.33
N ARG A 304 -11.31 -13.45 -12.52
CA ARG A 304 -12.38 -14.42 -12.86
C ARG A 304 -12.17 -15.01 -14.24
N ALA A 305 -11.89 -14.19 -15.25
CA ALA A 305 -11.66 -14.64 -16.61
C ALA A 305 -10.45 -15.60 -16.69
N ASN A 306 -9.37 -15.29 -15.95
CA ASN A 306 -8.20 -16.16 -15.86
C ASN A 306 -8.52 -17.48 -15.13
N ALA A 307 -9.21 -17.44 -14.02
CA ALA A 307 -9.58 -18.62 -13.25
C ALA A 307 -10.52 -19.55 -14.02
N ASN A 308 -11.39 -19.01 -14.87
CA ASN A 308 -12.31 -19.78 -15.72
C ASN A 308 -11.66 -20.30 -17.03
N GLY A 309 -10.41 -19.90 -17.31
CA GLY A 309 -9.74 -20.23 -18.57
C GLY A 309 -10.30 -19.48 -19.80
N GLU A 310 -11.05 -18.40 -19.60
CA GLU A 310 -11.66 -17.59 -20.64
C GLU A 310 -10.65 -16.63 -21.29
N GLN A 311 -9.83 -15.99 -20.45
CA GLN A 311 -8.81 -15.04 -20.86
C GLN A 311 -7.66 -15.04 -19.85
N PRO A 312 -6.40 -15.17 -20.27
CA PRO A 312 -5.26 -15.06 -19.35
C PRO A 312 -5.11 -13.63 -18.80
N PHE A 313 -4.83 -13.51 -17.50
CA PHE A 313 -4.49 -12.23 -16.90
C PHE A 313 -3.03 -11.88 -17.21
N THR A 314 -2.80 -11.12 -18.28
CA THR A 314 -1.48 -10.82 -18.84
C THR A 314 -0.73 -9.74 -18.05
N ARG A 315 0.59 -9.63 -18.29
CA ARG A 315 1.42 -8.51 -17.77
C ARG A 315 0.89 -7.17 -18.26
N GLU A 316 0.54 -7.05 -19.54
CA GLU A 316 -0.01 -5.81 -20.11
C GLU A 316 -1.24 -5.34 -19.31
N MET A 317 -2.18 -6.25 -19.04
CA MET A 317 -3.39 -5.93 -18.27
C MET A 317 -3.04 -5.44 -16.87
N ASP A 318 -2.14 -6.10 -16.16
CA ASP A 318 -1.71 -5.73 -14.81
C ASP A 318 -1.02 -4.36 -14.77
N TYR A 319 -0.10 -4.10 -15.71
CA TYR A 319 0.59 -2.81 -15.80
C TYR A 319 -0.34 -1.67 -16.26
N ARG A 320 -1.37 -1.95 -17.06
CA ARG A 320 -2.41 -0.96 -17.37
C ARG A 320 -3.25 -0.59 -16.15
N LEU A 321 -3.54 -1.54 -15.27
CA LEU A 321 -4.19 -1.25 -13.98
C LEU A 321 -3.30 -0.35 -13.12
N ASP A 322 -2.00 -0.61 -13.06
CA ASP A 322 -1.05 0.23 -12.33
C ASP A 322 -0.96 1.64 -12.91
N GLN A 323 -0.94 1.78 -14.25
CA GLN A 323 -0.98 3.09 -14.90
C GLN A 323 -2.24 3.88 -14.55
N MET A 324 -3.40 3.25 -14.47
CA MET A 324 -4.63 3.89 -14.00
C MET A 324 -4.48 4.37 -12.55
N ALA A 325 -3.89 3.55 -11.68
CA ALA A 325 -3.64 3.91 -10.28
C ALA A 325 -2.67 5.11 -10.16
N ILE A 326 -1.61 5.14 -10.95
CA ILE A 326 -0.69 6.28 -11.04
C ILE A 326 -1.42 7.56 -11.44
N GLN A 327 -2.32 7.51 -12.44
CA GLN A 327 -3.11 8.68 -12.85
C GLN A 327 -4.05 9.16 -11.73
N ALA A 328 -4.65 8.26 -10.96
CA ALA A 328 -5.43 8.65 -9.78
C ALA A 328 -4.57 9.40 -8.74
N GLY A 329 -3.35 8.93 -8.49
CA GLY A 329 -2.39 9.63 -7.63
C GLY A 329 -2.02 11.03 -8.14
N PHE A 330 -1.85 11.22 -9.45
CA PHE A 330 -1.61 12.54 -10.05
C PHE A 330 -2.80 13.48 -9.89
N LEU A 331 -4.01 13.02 -10.13
CA LEU A 331 -5.23 13.83 -9.93
C LEU A 331 -5.38 14.25 -8.45
N ALA A 332 -5.13 13.34 -7.51
CA ALA A 332 -5.13 13.64 -6.08
C ALA A 332 -4.09 14.74 -5.72
N TRP A 333 -2.89 14.66 -6.30
CA TRP A 333 -1.86 15.69 -6.12
C TRP A 333 -2.25 17.03 -6.75
N GLN A 334 -2.78 17.04 -7.97
CA GLN A 334 -3.22 18.26 -8.63
C GLN A 334 -4.34 18.96 -7.84
N ALA A 335 -5.28 18.19 -7.30
CA ALA A 335 -6.30 18.72 -6.42
C ALA A 335 -5.70 19.39 -5.17
N ALA A 336 -4.72 18.73 -4.53
CA ALA A 336 -4.01 19.28 -3.38
C ALA A 336 -3.32 20.61 -3.70
N ASP A 337 -2.63 20.70 -4.84
CA ASP A 337 -1.95 21.93 -5.29
C ASP A 337 -2.94 23.09 -5.49
N VAL A 338 -4.09 22.84 -6.12
CA VAL A 338 -5.16 23.83 -6.29
C VAL A 338 -5.66 24.36 -4.95
N LEU A 339 -5.92 23.46 -3.98
CA LEU A 339 -6.43 23.81 -2.66
C LEU A 339 -5.42 24.61 -1.84
N VAL A 340 -4.14 24.21 -1.87
CA VAL A 340 -3.07 24.85 -1.09
C VAL A 340 -2.84 26.30 -1.54
N ARG A 341 -2.82 26.56 -2.84
CA ARG A 341 -2.59 27.91 -3.41
C ARG A 341 -3.57 28.96 -2.90
N THR A 342 -4.80 28.56 -2.57
CA THR A 342 -5.86 29.46 -2.13
C THR A 342 -6.23 29.32 -0.65
N SER A 343 -5.66 28.36 0.09
CA SER A 343 -5.94 28.18 1.52
C SER A 343 -5.40 29.33 2.39
N GLY A 344 -4.33 30.00 1.94
CA GLY A 344 -3.59 31.02 2.67
C GLY A 344 -2.46 30.44 3.50
N SER A 345 -1.63 31.30 4.12
CA SER A 345 -0.40 30.88 4.82
C SER A 345 -0.65 30.21 6.19
N SER A 346 -1.68 30.62 6.95
CA SER A 346 -1.92 30.06 8.29
C SER A 346 -2.25 28.56 8.30
N PRO A 347 -2.95 27.96 7.31
CA PRO A 347 -3.11 26.51 7.22
C PRO A 347 -1.82 25.74 6.91
N MET A 348 -0.73 26.44 6.55
CA MET A 348 0.60 25.87 6.32
C MET A 348 1.50 25.90 7.57
N ALA A 349 1.01 26.38 8.70
CA ALA A 349 1.77 26.36 9.94
C ALA A 349 2.02 24.92 10.43
N ASN A 350 3.12 24.71 11.15
CA ASN A 350 3.42 23.42 11.77
C ASN A 350 2.27 22.97 12.69
N GLY A 351 1.85 21.73 12.55
CA GLY A 351 0.73 21.15 13.28
C GLY A 351 -0.65 21.39 12.67
N ALA A 352 -0.78 22.26 11.65
CA ALA A 352 -2.04 22.41 10.93
C ALA A 352 -2.34 21.19 10.07
N ARG A 353 -3.64 20.82 9.97
CA ARG A 353 -4.09 19.64 9.20
C ARG A 353 -3.73 19.74 7.71
N MET A 354 -4.00 20.90 7.07
CA MET A 354 -3.68 21.09 5.65
C MET A 354 -2.19 20.88 5.37
N GLN A 355 -1.31 21.44 6.22
CA GLN A 355 0.14 21.28 6.12
C GLN A 355 0.55 19.79 6.28
N ARG A 356 -0.06 19.07 7.20
CA ARG A 356 0.19 17.64 7.42
C ARG A 356 -0.20 16.81 6.18
N TYR A 357 -1.40 17.01 5.66
CA TYR A 357 -1.89 16.34 4.46
C TYR A 357 -1.00 16.59 3.25
N LEU A 358 -0.56 17.84 3.05
CA LEU A 358 0.36 18.19 1.97
C LEU A 358 1.70 17.44 2.09
N ARG A 359 2.27 17.38 3.30
CA ARG A 359 3.51 16.62 3.56
C ARG A 359 3.33 15.13 3.31
N ASP A 360 2.23 14.55 3.77
CA ASP A 360 1.94 13.13 3.63
C ASP A 360 1.75 12.77 2.14
N LEU A 361 1.03 13.59 1.39
CA LEU A 361 0.84 13.39 -0.04
C LEU A 361 2.14 13.64 -0.84
N THR A 362 2.99 14.58 -0.40
CA THR A 362 4.33 14.78 -0.98
C THR A 362 5.20 13.55 -0.76
N GLN A 363 5.15 12.95 0.43
CA GLN A 363 5.89 11.72 0.73
C GLN A 363 5.39 10.53 -0.11
N TYR A 364 4.08 10.39 -0.31
CA TYR A 364 3.52 9.39 -1.22
C TYR A 364 4.12 9.50 -2.64
N ARG A 365 4.26 10.72 -3.18
CA ARG A 365 4.81 10.94 -4.53
C ARG A 365 6.26 10.50 -4.70
N THR A 366 7.02 10.40 -3.62
CA THR A 366 8.41 9.91 -3.64
C THR A 366 8.50 8.39 -3.52
N HIS A 367 7.38 7.71 -3.23
CA HIS A 367 7.35 6.26 -3.20
C HIS A 367 7.45 5.69 -4.62
N MET A 368 8.14 4.56 -4.77
CA MET A 368 8.42 3.96 -6.09
C MET A 368 7.17 3.71 -6.94
N ALA A 369 6.05 3.31 -6.33
CA ALA A 369 4.77 3.11 -7.02
C ALA A 369 4.18 4.39 -7.64
N ALA A 370 4.64 5.58 -7.23
CA ALA A 370 4.19 6.87 -7.76
C ALA A 370 5.29 7.61 -8.51
N SER A 371 6.58 7.40 -8.16
CA SER A 371 7.72 8.13 -8.74
C SER A 371 8.22 7.51 -10.05
N ASN A 372 8.03 6.21 -10.26
CA ASN A 372 8.52 5.50 -11.44
C ASN A 372 7.52 5.54 -12.63
N TRP A 373 6.67 6.55 -12.68
CA TRP A 373 5.58 6.64 -13.67
C TRP A 373 6.06 6.58 -15.14
N GLU A 374 7.21 7.16 -15.46
CA GLU A 374 7.79 7.13 -16.82
C GLU A 374 8.23 5.71 -17.20
N LEU A 375 8.90 5.01 -16.28
CA LEU A 375 9.32 3.62 -16.48
C LEU A 375 8.10 2.72 -16.65
N MET A 376 7.10 2.86 -15.79
CA MET A 376 5.89 2.04 -15.83
C MET A 376 5.08 2.32 -17.11
N ALA A 377 4.99 3.58 -17.56
CA ALA A 377 4.34 3.94 -18.80
C ALA A 377 5.05 3.32 -20.01
N THR A 378 6.40 3.42 -20.05
CA THR A 378 7.21 2.81 -21.10
C THR A 378 7.04 1.30 -21.14
N THR A 379 7.11 0.64 -19.98
CA THR A 379 6.96 -0.82 -19.86
C THR A 379 5.56 -1.28 -20.29
N THR A 380 4.52 -0.54 -19.91
CA THR A 380 3.14 -0.83 -20.35
C THR A 380 3.01 -0.77 -21.86
N ALA A 381 3.59 0.29 -22.48
CA ALA A 381 3.58 0.42 -23.94
C ALA A 381 4.39 -0.68 -24.63
N GLN A 382 5.53 -1.09 -24.07
CA GLN A 382 6.33 -2.19 -24.60
C GLN A 382 5.54 -3.50 -24.61
N PHE A 383 4.86 -3.87 -23.54
CA PHE A 383 4.02 -5.08 -23.51
C PHE A 383 2.88 -5.00 -24.52
N HIS A 384 2.25 -3.84 -24.68
CA HIS A 384 1.18 -3.64 -25.65
C HIS A 384 1.70 -3.79 -27.09
N LEU A 385 2.87 -3.24 -27.40
CA LEU A 385 3.44 -3.25 -28.74
C LEU A 385 4.10 -4.59 -29.10
N GLN A 386 4.40 -5.44 -28.14
CA GLN A 386 5.05 -6.73 -28.39
C GLN A 386 4.25 -7.59 -29.37
N ALA A 387 2.93 -7.59 -29.30
CA ALA A 387 2.06 -8.31 -30.23
C ALA A 387 2.16 -7.86 -31.71
N TYR A 388 2.84 -6.75 -31.99
CA TYR A 388 3.10 -6.24 -33.34
C TYR A 388 4.55 -6.43 -33.80
N LEU A 389 5.44 -6.89 -32.88
CA LEU A 389 6.86 -7.04 -33.14
C LEU A 389 7.28 -8.51 -33.28
N ASP A 390 6.42 -9.44 -32.85
CA ASP A 390 6.51 -10.90 -33.02
C ASP A 390 5.81 -11.33 -34.33
#